data_7ee085ea9c4ded5058783e6a65d3f625
#
_entry.id   7ee085ea9c4ded5058783e6a65d3f625
#
_cell.length_a   1.000
_cell.length_b   1.000
_cell.length_c   1.000
_cell.angle_alpha   90.00
_cell.angle_beta   90.00
_cell.angle_gamma   90.00
#
_symmetry.space_group_name_H-M   'P 1'
#
loop_
_entity.id
_entity.type
_entity.pdbx_description
1 polymer ?
#
loop_
_entity_poly.entity_id
_entity_poly.type
_entity_poly.pdbx_seq_one_letter_code
_entity_poly.pdbx_strand_id
1 'polypeptide(L)'
;DLDWKLNKEAATHLFTGIVTDSGRFRYDKTTARTFDIVSKLMEYDIDINNVYSNLYQESLDSVKLRAKLTNKFKVSKHKVAYLKVTKKDVEAYGLTPHNIARGYVNIMANIREVEIWAMFVEDAENNQILCEFRSSKHNINQIAVKYGGGGHLLASGAKVASFDVCKEILKDLNKLVAGSKK
;
A
#
# COMPACT_ATOMS: atom_id res chain seq x y z
N ASP A 1 6.97 -4.76 37.24
CA ASP A 1 7.96 -5.65 36.55
C ASP A 1 7.33 -7.02 36.45
N LEU A 2 6.94 -7.37 35.23
CA LEU A 2 6.50 -8.72 34.91
C LEU A 2 7.80 -9.52 34.66
N ASP A 3 8.05 -10.56 35.46
CA ASP A 3 9.23 -11.42 35.36
C ASP A 3 9.12 -12.36 34.12
N TRP A 4 8.93 -11.75 32.95
CA TRP A 4 8.80 -12.47 31.69
C TRP A 4 10.18 -12.76 31.11
N LYS A 5 10.52 -14.04 31.05
CA LYS A 5 11.72 -14.49 30.34
C LYS A 5 11.43 -14.49 28.83
N LEU A 6 12.08 -13.56 28.11
CA LEU A 6 12.05 -13.57 26.66
C LEU A 6 12.88 -14.77 26.16
N ASN A 7 12.33 -15.51 25.19
CA ASN A 7 13.05 -16.57 24.48
C ASN A 7 13.25 -16.18 23.01
N LYS A 8 14.01 -16.98 22.26
CA LYS A 8 14.32 -16.75 20.84
C LYS A 8 13.05 -16.57 19.99
N GLU A 9 12.02 -17.40 20.21
CA GLU A 9 10.77 -17.35 19.44
C GLU A 9 10.02 -16.03 19.70
N ALA A 10 9.84 -15.65 20.95
CA ALA A 10 9.20 -14.40 21.32
C ALA A 10 9.99 -13.18 20.81
N ALA A 11 11.33 -13.21 20.90
CA ALA A 11 12.18 -12.17 20.35
C ALA A 11 12.04 -12.06 18.83
N THR A 12 11.96 -13.19 18.13
CA THR A 12 11.74 -13.23 16.66
C THR A 12 10.39 -12.62 16.28
N HIS A 13 9.31 -12.92 17.02
CA HIS A 13 8.01 -12.34 16.77
C HIS A 13 7.98 -10.83 17.03
N LEU A 14 8.60 -10.35 18.10
CA LEU A 14 8.72 -8.93 18.39
C LEU A 14 9.52 -8.20 17.31
N PHE A 15 10.65 -8.74 16.89
CA PHE A 15 11.45 -8.21 15.80
C PHE A 15 10.64 -8.16 14.50
N THR A 16 9.93 -9.22 14.15
CA THR A 16 9.06 -9.30 12.97
C THR A 16 7.99 -8.20 13.01
N GLY A 17 7.36 -7.99 14.18
CA GLY A 17 6.39 -6.92 14.38
C GLY A 17 7.00 -5.53 14.17
N ILE A 18 8.19 -5.27 14.71
CA ILE A 18 8.89 -3.99 14.52
C ILE A 18 9.24 -3.78 13.04
N VAL A 19 9.75 -4.80 12.36
CA VAL A 19 10.10 -4.73 10.92
C VAL A 19 8.87 -4.39 10.07
N THR A 20 7.73 -5.01 10.33
CA THR A 20 6.50 -4.79 9.57
C THR A 20 5.88 -3.43 9.87
N ASP A 21 5.74 -3.04 11.15
CA ASP A 21 5.13 -1.78 11.57
C ASP A 21 5.95 -0.55 11.16
N SER A 22 7.28 -0.65 11.22
CA SER A 22 8.19 0.41 10.79
C SER A 22 8.43 0.48 9.28
N GLY A 23 7.82 -0.41 8.50
CA GLY A 23 8.09 -0.52 7.07
C GLY A 23 9.57 -0.77 6.76
N ARG A 24 10.19 -1.67 7.48
CA ARG A 24 11.64 -1.97 7.41
C ARG A 24 12.48 -0.77 7.86
N PHE A 25 12.09 -0.15 8.98
CA PHE A 25 12.75 1.01 9.58
C PHE A 25 12.73 2.28 8.70
N ARG A 26 11.78 2.41 7.76
CA ARG A 26 11.71 3.55 6.83
C ARG A 26 10.66 4.59 7.20
N TYR A 27 9.75 4.28 8.13
CA TYR A 27 8.70 5.22 8.51
C TYR A 27 9.18 6.18 9.59
N ASP A 28 8.58 7.37 9.63
CA ASP A 28 8.97 8.50 10.50
C ASP A 28 8.95 8.18 12.00
N LYS A 29 8.18 7.16 12.40
CA LYS A 29 8.14 6.70 13.80
C LYS A 29 9.36 5.86 14.21
N THR A 30 10.26 5.53 13.30
CA THR A 30 11.51 4.84 13.61
C THR A 30 12.47 5.81 14.30
N THR A 31 12.86 5.50 15.51
CA THR A 31 13.70 6.37 16.36
C THR A 31 14.93 5.62 16.87
N ALA A 32 15.87 6.31 17.51
CA ALA A 32 17.01 5.69 18.21
C ALA A 32 16.52 4.59 19.17
N ARG A 33 15.44 4.85 19.93
CA ARG A 33 14.86 3.85 20.84
C ARG A 33 14.41 2.57 20.10
N THR A 34 13.93 2.69 18.86
CA THR A 34 13.57 1.52 18.04
C THR A 34 14.79 0.64 17.81
N PHE A 35 15.93 1.23 17.47
CA PHE A 35 17.17 0.49 17.24
C PHE A 35 17.78 -0.07 18.53
N ASP A 36 17.66 0.65 19.67
CA ASP A 36 18.06 0.12 20.99
C ASP A 36 17.29 -1.14 21.36
N ILE A 37 15.97 -1.15 21.10
CA ILE A 37 15.13 -2.34 21.32
C ILE A 37 15.55 -3.47 20.38
N VAL A 38 15.75 -3.17 19.10
CA VAL A 38 16.19 -4.18 18.12
C VAL A 38 17.55 -4.77 18.49
N SER A 39 18.50 -3.94 18.94
CA SER A 39 19.80 -4.42 19.41
C SER A 39 19.67 -5.46 20.53
N LYS A 40 18.81 -5.21 21.53
CA LYS A 40 18.55 -6.15 22.61
C LYS A 40 17.86 -7.43 22.12
N LEU A 41 16.95 -7.33 21.15
CA LEU A 41 16.30 -8.49 20.57
C LEU A 41 17.31 -9.38 19.81
N MET A 42 18.32 -8.79 19.18
CA MET A 42 19.36 -9.53 18.47
C MET A 42 20.24 -10.41 19.36
N GLU A 43 20.30 -10.13 20.68
CA GLU A 43 20.99 -10.99 21.65
C GLU A 43 20.37 -12.40 21.76
N TYR A 44 19.17 -12.60 21.21
CA TYR A 44 18.45 -13.87 21.20
C TYR A 44 18.67 -14.71 19.91
N ASP A 45 19.76 -14.48 19.18
CA ASP A 45 20.13 -15.23 17.96
C ASP A 45 19.03 -15.29 16.90
N ILE A 46 18.35 -14.17 16.64
CA ILE A 46 17.31 -14.08 15.62
C ILE A 46 17.92 -14.32 14.23
N ASP A 47 17.35 -15.24 13.47
CA ASP A 47 17.68 -15.43 12.06
C ASP A 47 16.97 -14.37 11.20
N ILE A 48 17.64 -13.24 10.99
CA ILE A 48 17.14 -12.12 10.19
C ILE A 48 16.80 -12.57 8.76
N ASN A 49 17.64 -13.39 8.14
CA ASN A 49 17.42 -13.85 6.77
C ASN A 49 16.13 -14.65 6.65
N ASN A 50 15.86 -15.53 7.61
CA ASN A 50 14.63 -16.32 7.66
C ASN A 50 13.41 -15.41 7.87
N VAL A 51 13.48 -14.42 8.76
CA VAL A 51 12.40 -13.44 8.98
C VAL A 51 12.08 -12.68 7.68
N TYR A 52 13.09 -12.12 7.01
CA TYR A 52 12.89 -11.36 5.78
C TYR A 52 12.42 -12.24 4.62
N SER A 53 12.94 -13.45 4.48
CA SER A 53 12.48 -14.40 3.47
C SER A 53 11.00 -14.71 3.66
N ASN A 54 10.56 -15.03 4.89
CA ASN A 54 9.15 -15.34 5.16
C ASN A 54 8.23 -14.13 4.94
N LEU A 55 8.69 -12.92 5.23
CA LEU A 55 7.87 -11.71 5.07
C LEU A 55 7.75 -11.23 3.61
N TYR A 56 8.79 -11.42 2.81
CA TYR A 56 8.91 -10.72 1.51
C TYR A 56 9.13 -11.64 0.32
N GLN A 57 9.16 -12.95 0.54
CA GLN A 57 9.21 -13.91 -0.56
C GLN A 57 7.89 -13.87 -1.33
N GLU A 58 7.98 -13.75 -2.64
CA GLU A 58 6.83 -13.72 -3.54
C GLU A 58 6.80 -14.96 -4.43
N SER A 59 5.60 -15.41 -4.80
CA SER A 59 5.45 -16.45 -5.81
C SER A 59 5.80 -15.89 -7.20
N LEU A 60 6.22 -16.77 -8.09
CA LEU A 60 6.49 -16.42 -9.49
C LEU A 60 5.25 -15.78 -10.16
N ASP A 61 4.05 -16.26 -9.83
CA ASP A 61 2.80 -15.71 -10.38
C ASP A 61 2.53 -14.30 -9.86
N SER A 62 2.82 -14.01 -8.58
CA SER A 62 2.74 -12.66 -8.03
C SER A 62 3.71 -11.69 -8.72
N VAL A 63 4.94 -12.15 -8.99
CA VAL A 63 5.94 -11.34 -9.73
C VAL A 63 5.48 -11.07 -11.16
N LYS A 64 4.97 -12.10 -11.86
CA LYS A 64 4.43 -11.95 -13.24
C LYS A 64 3.22 -11.02 -13.26
N LEU A 65 2.30 -11.15 -12.30
CA LEU A 65 1.14 -10.26 -12.19
C LEU A 65 1.56 -8.82 -11.93
N ARG A 66 2.49 -8.60 -11.00
CA ARG A 66 3.04 -7.27 -10.75
C ARG A 66 3.63 -6.64 -12.01
N ALA A 67 4.40 -7.40 -12.80
CA ALA A 67 4.94 -6.91 -14.07
C ALA A 67 3.82 -6.51 -15.06
N LYS A 68 2.76 -7.33 -15.19
CA LYS A 68 1.60 -7.01 -16.04
C LYS A 68 0.90 -5.73 -15.58
N LEU A 69 0.64 -5.59 -14.28
CA LEU A 69 -0.01 -4.41 -13.72
C LEU A 69 0.87 -3.16 -13.87
N THR A 70 2.19 -3.30 -13.66
CA THR A 70 3.16 -2.22 -13.85
C THR A 70 3.14 -1.69 -15.29
N ASN A 71 3.04 -2.55 -16.27
CA ASN A 71 2.94 -2.13 -17.67
C ASN A 71 1.58 -1.49 -18.04
N LYS A 72 0.55 -1.67 -17.21
CA LYS A 72 -0.81 -1.14 -17.46
C LYS A 72 -1.09 0.22 -16.84
N PHE A 73 -0.38 0.61 -15.78
CA PHE A 73 -0.69 1.87 -15.12
C PHE A 73 -0.36 3.07 -16.04
N LYS A 74 -1.07 4.14 -15.81
CA LYS A 74 -0.92 5.39 -16.54
C LYS A 74 -0.54 6.52 -15.58
N VAL A 75 0.09 7.55 -16.10
CA VAL A 75 0.40 8.76 -15.35
C VAL A 75 -0.32 9.94 -16.01
N SER A 76 -1.05 10.71 -15.22
CA SER A 76 -1.77 11.88 -15.69
C SER A 76 -0.84 13.07 -15.96
N LYS A 77 -1.40 14.14 -16.56
CA LYS A 77 -0.68 15.40 -16.80
C LYS A 77 -0.07 15.99 -15.51
N HIS A 78 -0.75 15.84 -14.37
CA HIS A 78 -0.29 16.35 -13.08
C HIS A 78 0.47 15.32 -12.25
N LYS A 79 1.00 14.26 -12.89
CA LYS A 79 1.84 13.25 -12.26
C LYS A 79 1.12 12.42 -11.16
N VAL A 80 -0.18 12.22 -11.31
CA VAL A 80 -0.93 11.21 -10.57
C VAL A 80 -0.84 9.89 -11.34
N ALA A 81 -0.26 8.85 -10.75
CA ALA A 81 -0.27 7.52 -11.33
C ALA A 81 -1.62 6.84 -11.04
N TYR A 82 -2.15 6.11 -12.00
CA TYR A 82 -3.39 5.38 -11.79
C TYR A 82 -3.47 4.11 -12.61
N LEU A 83 -4.19 3.13 -12.05
CA LEU A 83 -4.45 1.87 -12.71
C LEU A 83 -5.93 1.53 -12.62
N LYS A 84 -6.52 1.15 -13.76
CA LYS A 84 -7.86 0.59 -13.86
C LYS A 84 -7.76 -0.91 -14.10
N VAL A 85 -8.43 -1.70 -13.26
CA VAL A 85 -8.54 -3.16 -13.36
C VAL A 85 -10.01 -3.50 -13.55
N THR A 86 -10.37 -4.07 -14.68
CA THR A 86 -11.74 -4.44 -15.04
C THR A 86 -12.08 -5.83 -14.51
N LYS A 87 -13.39 -6.18 -14.50
CA LYS A 87 -13.86 -7.53 -14.20
C LYS A 87 -13.08 -8.60 -14.98
N LYS A 88 -12.90 -8.39 -16.29
CA LYS A 88 -12.12 -9.31 -17.15
C LYS A 88 -10.67 -9.47 -16.67
N ASP A 89 -10.05 -8.41 -16.18
CA ASP A 89 -8.70 -8.47 -15.60
C ASP A 89 -8.70 -9.26 -14.29
N VAL A 90 -9.69 -9.00 -13.41
CA VAL A 90 -9.84 -9.72 -12.12
C VAL A 90 -9.97 -11.23 -12.36
N GLU A 91 -10.86 -11.62 -13.27
CA GLU A 91 -11.05 -13.02 -13.65
C GLU A 91 -9.78 -13.65 -14.22
N ALA A 92 -9.07 -12.93 -15.09
CA ALA A 92 -7.82 -13.40 -15.69
C ALA A 92 -6.65 -13.52 -14.70
N TYR A 93 -6.70 -12.80 -13.58
CA TYR A 93 -5.65 -12.85 -12.54
C TYR A 93 -5.93 -13.89 -11.47
N GLY A 94 -7.15 -14.42 -11.37
CA GLY A 94 -7.54 -15.45 -10.40
C GLY A 94 -7.46 -15.00 -8.94
N LEU A 95 -7.56 -13.69 -8.69
CA LEU A 95 -7.52 -13.08 -7.36
C LEU A 95 -8.83 -12.34 -7.08
N THR A 96 -9.14 -12.14 -5.81
CA THR A 96 -10.27 -11.29 -5.44
C THR A 96 -9.98 -9.82 -5.75
N PRO A 97 -11.02 -9.00 -6.03
CA PRO A 97 -10.85 -7.56 -6.22
C PRO A 97 -10.10 -6.88 -5.07
N HIS A 98 -10.36 -7.28 -3.82
CA HIS A 98 -9.69 -6.76 -2.62
C HIS A 98 -8.20 -7.09 -2.58
N ASN A 99 -7.83 -8.33 -2.92
CA ASN A 99 -6.44 -8.75 -2.95
C ASN A 99 -5.65 -7.98 -4.03
N ILE A 100 -6.27 -7.72 -5.19
CA ILE A 100 -5.65 -6.90 -6.22
C ILE A 100 -5.51 -5.45 -5.76
N ALA A 101 -6.59 -4.84 -5.27
CA ALA A 101 -6.60 -3.44 -4.89
C ALA A 101 -5.57 -3.11 -3.80
N ARG A 102 -5.55 -3.88 -2.71
CA ARG A 102 -4.66 -3.65 -1.57
C ARG A 102 -3.25 -4.19 -1.78
N GLY A 103 -3.13 -5.36 -2.39
CA GLY A 103 -1.84 -6.02 -2.58
C GLY A 103 -0.95 -5.34 -3.62
N TYR A 104 -1.55 -4.71 -4.62
CA TYR A 104 -0.79 -4.19 -5.76
C TYR A 104 -0.83 -2.66 -5.92
N VAL A 105 -1.57 -1.89 -5.11
CA VAL A 105 -1.61 -0.43 -5.23
C VAL A 105 -0.21 0.19 -5.18
N ASN A 106 0.70 -0.37 -4.39
CA ASN A 106 2.04 0.16 -4.19
C ASN A 106 3.05 -0.17 -5.32
N ILE A 107 2.63 -0.84 -6.40
CA ILE A 107 3.48 -0.98 -7.60
C ILE A 107 3.82 0.38 -8.24
N MET A 108 2.97 1.38 -7.99
CA MET A 108 3.14 2.76 -8.45
C MET A 108 3.85 3.65 -7.42
N ALA A 109 4.28 3.10 -6.28
CA ALA A 109 5.00 3.83 -5.23
C ALA A 109 6.48 4.07 -5.60
N ASN A 110 7.10 5.06 -4.93
CA ASN A 110 8.54 5.37 -5.07
C ASN A 110 8.99 5.73 -6.49
N ILE A 111 8.08 6.22 -7.32
CA ILE A 111 8.39 6.82 -8.60
C ILE A 111 8.66 8.31 -8.36
N ARG A 112 9.84 8.80 -8.73
CA ARG A 112 10.32 10.17 -8.43
C ARG A 112 9.31 11.26 -8.81
N GLU A 113 8.64 11.10 -9.94
CA GLU A 113 7.72 12.08 -10.50
C GLU A 113 6.28 11.94 -9.97
N VAL A 114 5.97 10.87 -9.22
CA VAL A 114 4.62 10.53 -8.75
C VAL A 114 4.48 10.84 -7.27
N GLU A 115 3.52 11.69 -6.94
CA GLU A 115 3.23 12.09 -5.56
C GLU A 115 1.95 11.45 -5.02
N ILE A 116 1.01 11.10 -5.91
CA ILE A 116 -0.24 10.41 -5.60
C ILE A 116 -0.40 9.24 -6.57
N TRP A 117 -0.87 8.11 -6.08
CA TRP A 117 -1.24 6.99 -6.94
C TRP A 117 -2.55 6.35 -6.49
N ALA A 118 -3.32 5.86 -7.47
CA ALA A 118 -4.64 5.32 -7.27
C ALA A 118 -4.85 4.02 -8.06
N MET A 119 -5.51 3.06 -7.43
CA MET A 119 -5.95 1.83 -8.09
C MET A 119 -7.48 1.74 -8.01
N PHE A 120 -8.09 1.46 -9.17
CA PHE A 120 -9.53 1.30 -9.33
C PHE A 120 -9.80 -0.12 -9.81
N VAL A 121 -10.40 -0.95 -8.96
CA VAL A 121 -10.64 -2.38 -9.26
C VAL A 121 -12.13 -2.66 -9.26
N GLU A 122 -12.62 -3.22 -10.36
CA GLU A 122 -14.02 -3.61 -10.50
C GLU A 122 -14.34 -4.83 -9.63
N ASP A 123 -15.30 -4.66 -8.75
CA ASP A 123 -15.91 -5.69 -7.91
C ASP A 123 -17.32 -5.95 -8.43
N ALA A 124 -17.40 -6.82 -9.45
CA ALA A 124 -18.63 -7.08 -10.15
C ALA A 124 -19.69 -7.81 -9.30
N GLU A 125 -19.27 -8.58 -8.31
CA GLU A 125 -20.19 -9.28 -7.40
C GLU A 125 -20.99 -8.29 -6.54
N ASN A 126 -20.35 -7.17 -6.16
CA ASN A 126 -20.96 -6.14 -5.34
C ASN A 126 -21.40 -4.89 -6.12
N ASN A 127 -21.36 -4.93 -7.46
CA ASN A 127 -21.69 -3.79 -8.33
C ASN A 127 -20.98 -2.48 -7.93
N GLN A 128 -19.69 -2.55 -7.64
CA GLN A 128 -18.91 -1.40 -7.18
C GLN A 128 -17.50 -1.41 -7.75
N ILE A 129 -16.82 -0.27 -7.64
CA ILE A 129 -15.38 -0.15 -7.90
C ILE A 129 -14.68 0.11 -6.57
N LEU A 130 -13.73 -0.72 -6.23
CA LEU A 130 -12.84 -0.51 -5.10
C LEU A 130 -11.78 0.51 -5.50
N CYS A 131 -11.69 1.59 -4.74
CA CYS A 131 -10.74 2.67 -4.97
C CYS A 131 -9.73 2.69 -3.83
N GLU A 132 -8.45 2.49 -4.14
CA GLU A 132 -7.35 2.61 -3.19
C GLU A 132 -6.48 3.80 -3.59
N PHE A 133 -6.23 4.70 -2.65
CA PHE A 133 -5.41 5.89 -2.83
C PHE A 133 -4.20 5.86 -1.93
N ARG A 134 -3.09 6.31 -2.44
CA ARG A 134 -1.83 6.47 -1.69
C ARG A 134 -1.18 7.79 -2.08
N SER A 135 -0.43 8.35 -1.16
CA SER A 135 0.33 9.57 -1.39
C SER A 135 1.63 9.55 -0.62
N SER A 136 2.65 10.21 -1.14
CA SER A 136 3.89 10.46 -0.43
C SER A 136 3.84 11.67 0.51
N LYS A 137 2.90 12.64 0.26
CA LYS A 137 2.85 13.89 1.02
C LYS A 137 1.50 14.60 1.09
N HIS A 138 0.54 14.25 0.21
CA HIS A 138 -0.74 14.95 0.15
C HIS A 138 -1.80 14.28 1.02
N ASN A 139 -2.65 15.08 1.66
CA ASN A 139 -3.81 14.58 2.37
C ASN A 139 -4.89 14.11 1.39
N ILE A 140 -4.85 12.83 1.04
CA ILE A 140 -5.82 12.19 0.16
C ILE A 140 -7.08 11.71 0.88
N ASN A 141 -7.09 11.70 2.22
CA ASN A 141 -8.26 11.28 2.98
C ASN A 141 -9.48 12.17 2.71
N GLN A 142 -9.27 13.46 2.54
CA GLN A 142 -10.35 14.39 2.17
C GLN A 142 -11.05 14.02 0.85
N ILE A 143 -10.30 13.46 -0.11
CA ILE A 143 -10.88 12.96 -1.35
C ILE A 143 -11.67 11.67 -1.08
N ALA A 144 -11.11 10.73 -0.32
CA ALA A 144 -11.83 9.51 0.03
C ALA A 144 -13.15 9.81 0.73
N VAL A 145 -13.15 10.70 1.72
CA VAL A 145 -14.36 11.12 2.47
C VAL A 145 -15.40 11.75 1.53
N LYS A 146 -14.99 12.61 0.59
CA LYS A 146 -15.88 13.21 -0.41
C LYS A 146 -16.66 12.15 -1.22
N TYR A 147 -16.07 10.99 -1.45
CA TYR A 147 -16.69 9.88 -2.20
C TYR A 147 -17.20 8.74 -1.29
N GLY A 148 -17.53 9.05 -0.02
CA GLY A 148 -18.13 8.11 0.91
C GLY A 148 -17.17 7.06 1.50
N GLY A 149 -15.89 7.30 1.39
CA GLY A 149 -14.83 6.44 1.94
C GLY A 149 -14.14 7.05 3.14
N GLY A 150 -12.86 6.67 3.34
CA GLY A 150 -12.05 7.15 4.46
C GLY A 150 -10.68 6.51 4.51
N GLY A 151 -10.00 6.69 5.64
CA GLY A 151 -8.67 6.13 5.89
C GLY A 151 -7.75 7.13 6.57
N HIS A 152 -6.46 6.99 6.31
CA HIS A 152 -5.42 7.86 6.85
C HIS A 152 -5.03 8.94 5.83
N LEU A 153 -4.31 9.94 6.30
CA LEU A 153 -3.83 11.08 5.52
C LEU A 153 -3.16 10.67 4.19
N LEU A 154 -2.30 9.66 4.22
CA LEU A 154 -1.51 9.19 3.07
C LEU A 154 -1.98 7.85 2.48
N ALA A 155 -2.98 7.20 3.09
CA ALA A 155 -3.51 5.91 2.67
C ALA A 155 -5.01 5.84 2.94
N SER A 156 -5.82 5.96 1.90
CA SER A 156 -7.28 6.03 2.00
C SER A 156 -7.93 5.28 0.84
N GLY A 157 -9.21 5.01 0.93
CA GLY A 157 -9.97 4.38 -0.12
C GLY A 157 -11.44 4.73 -0.07
N ALA A 158 -12.15 4.39 -1.14
CA ALA A 158 -13.60 4.53 -1.27
C ALA A 158 -14.18 3.37 -2.08
N LYS A 159 -15.49 3.23 -2.04
CA LYS A 159 -16.25 2.33 -2.92
C LYS A 159 -17.23 3.16 -3.72
N VAL A 160 -17.19 3.06 -5.05
CA VAL A 160 -18.03 3.88 -5.91
C VAL A 160 -18.75 3.03 -6.96
N ALA A 161 -19.84 3.56 -7.52
CA ALA A 161 -20.72 2.79 -8.38
C ALA A 161 -20.15 2.51 -9.80
N SER A 162 -19.23 3.34 -10.30
CA SER A 162 -18.77 3.20 -11.69
C SER A 162 -17.40 3.81 -11.94
N PHE A 163 -16.79 3.43 -13.06
CA PHE A 163 -15.55 4.05 -13.53
C PHE A 163 -15.70 5.54 -13.94
N ASP A 164 -16.91 6.02 -14.17
CA ASP A 164 -17.11 7.45 -14.44
C ASP A 164 -16.89 8.25 -13.16
N VAL A 165 -17.35 7.77 -12.01
CA VAL A 165 -17.01 8.36 -10.72
C VAL A 165 -15.50 8.32 -10.47
N CYS A 166 -14.81 7.24 -10.87
CA CYS A 166 -13.35 7.17 -10.76
C CYS A 166 -12.63 8.24 -11.59
N LYS A 167 -13.21 8.66 -12.73
CA LYS A 167 -12.67 9.78 -13.52
C LYS A 167 -12.77 11.10 -12.76
N GLU A 168 -13.88 11.32 -12.03
CA GLU A 168 -14.03 12.52 -11.18
C GLU A 168 -13.05 12.49 -10.00
N ILE A 169 -12.90 11.34 -9.35
CA ILE A 169 -11.86 11.16 -8.33
C ILE A 169 -10.47 11.51 -8.88
N LEU A 170 -10.13 10.99 -10.06
CA LEU A 170 -8.84 11.28 -10.69
C LEU A 170 -8.66 12.77 -11.00
N LYS A 171 -9.71 13.48 -11.40
CA LYS A 171 -9.68 14.94 -11.56
C LYS A 171 -9.38 15.65 -10.24
N ASP A 172 -10.01 15.22 -9.14
CA ASP A 172 -9.80 15.84 -7.84
C ASP A 172 -8.39 15.55 -7.29
N LEU A 173 -7.88 14.32 -7.46
CA LEU A 173 -6.48 13.98 -7.12
C LEU A 173 -5.49 14.83 -7.93
N ASN A 174 -5.76 15.07 -9.21
CA ASN A 174 -4.94 15.95 -10.05
C ASN A 174 -4.96 17.42 -9.59
N LYS A 175 -6.13 17.93 -9.16
CA LYS A 175 -6.25 19.29 -8.61
C LYS A 175 -5.44 19.43 -7.32
N LEU A 176 -5.44 18.39 -6.47
CA LEU A 176 -4.69 18.37 -5.22
C LEU A 176 -3.18 18.54 -5.46
N VAL A 177 -2.63 17.80 -6.44
CA VAL A 177 -1.21 17.96 -6.83
C VAL A 177 -0.94 19.33 -7.47
N ALA A 178 -1.83 19.80 -8.35
CA ALA A 178 -1.66 21.08 -9.04
C ALA A 178 -1.72 22.27 -8.07
N GLY A 179 -2.59 22.21 -7.06
CA GLY A 179 -2.74 23.28 -6.06
C GLY A 179 -1.57 23.39 -5.07
N SER A 180 -0.78 22.34 -4.91
CA SER A 180 0.38 22.32 -4.00
C SER A 180 1.66 22.90 -4.62
N LYS A 181 1.63 23.29 -5.90
CA LYS A 181 2.78 23.87 -6.63
C LYS A 181 2.74 25.40 -6.68
N LYS A 182 1.79 26.02 -5.98
CA LYS A 182 1.72 27.46 -5.73
C LYS A 182 2.24 27.76 -4.32
#